data_035ef0e5a429fba450b28603ff86889f
#
_entry.id   035ef0e5a429fba450b28603ff86889f
#
_cell.length_a   1.000
_cell.length_b   1.000
_cell.length_c   1.000
_cell.angle_alpha   90.00
_cell.angle_beta   90.00
_cell.angle_gamma   90.00
#
_symmetry.space_group_name_H-M   'P 1'
#
loop_
_entity.id
_entity.type
_entity.pdbx_description
1 polymer ?
#
loop_
_entity_poly.entity_id
_entity_poly.type
_entity_poly.pdbx_seq_one_letter_code
_entity_poly.pdbx_strand_id
1 'polypeptide(L)'
;FKDQMEVPPDRKFIGFDGYKHAIDSLNKGDVAIFTTPLAFRWVHFKYAIEKGVNVFMEKPLTADGPTTRRMIELAKKASEKNIKVGVGLMVRHCRARQELFDRIQNGEIGDILNMRAYRMHGPVGSAFSGPNPGNVSELMYQIQRFHSFLWASGGLYNDFYIHQVDECCWMKNAWPIKAHALGGRHYRAEDAIDQNFDSYAVEYTFEDGSKFQLNGRTMLGCHDNFASYAHGTKGLGIVSTSSHSPGRCRTFNGQNLSRRNMIWSYPQ
;
A
#
# COMPACT_ATOMS: atom_id res chain seq x y z
N PHE A 1 6.35 26.02 9.30
CA PHE A 1 6.73 25.84 7.87
C PHE A 1 6.43 27.05 6.97
N LYS A 2 5.75 28.13 7.49
CA LYS A 2 5.41 29.32 6.67
C LYS A 2 6.65 29.93 5.99
N ASP A 3 7.77 29.97 6.68
CA ASP A 3 9.02 30.55 6.19
C ASP A 3 9.81 29.64 5.22
N GLN A 4 9.30 28.43 4.99
CA GLN A 4 9.91 27.41 4.11
C GLN A 4 9.03 27.08 2.89
N MET A 5 7.86 27.69 2.79
CA MET A 5 6.87 27.43 1.74
C MET A 5 6.40 28.73 1.12
N GLU A 6 6.62 28.88 -0.17
CA GLU A 6 6.08 29.95 -0.97
C GLU A 6 5.19 29.37 -2.07
N VAL A 7 3.86 29.45 -1.88
CA VAL A 7 2.86 29.04 -2.87
C VAL A 7 1.92 30.21 -3.14
N PRO A 8 2.30 31.12 -4.05
CA PRO A 8 1.49 32.25 -4.41
C PRO A 8 0.16 31.82 -5.05
N PRO A 9 -0.89 32.65 -5.04
CA PRO A 9 -2.23 32.30 -5.53
C PRO A 9 -2.25 31.78 -6.97
N ASP A 10 -1.42 32.31 -7.86
CA ASP A 10 -1.28 31.92 -9.25
C ASP A 10 -0.66 30.53 -9.47
N ARG A 11 -0.11 29.93 -8.41
CA ARG A 11 0.38 28.55 -8.38
C ARG A 11 -0.56 27.56 -7.67
N LYS A 12 -1.80 27.97 -7.39
CA LYS A 12 -2.84 27.15 -6.78
C LYS A 12 -3.85 26.74 -7.83
N PHE A 13 -3.71 25.56 -8.38
CA PHE A 13 -4.57 25.06 -9.45
C PHE A 13 -5.66 24.14 -8.90
N ILE A 14 -6.91 24.38 -9.31
CA ILE A 14 -8.10 23.63 -8.86
C ILE A 14 -8.80 23.06 -10.09
N GLY A 15 -9.50 21.94 -9.90
CA GLY A 15 -10.27 21.28 -10.95
C GLY A 15 -9.52 20.12 -11.61
N PHE A 16 -10.20 19.45 -12.53
CA PHE A 16 -9.68 18.24 -13.18
C PHE A 16 -8.45 18.47 -14.06
N ASP A 17 -8.25 19.66 -14.55
CA ASP A 17 -7.06 20.04 -15.32
C ASP A 17 -5.95 20.69 -14.46
N GLY A 18 -6.20 20.89 -13.18
CA GLY A 18 -5.24 21.51 -12.26
C GLY A 18 -3.88 20.82 -12.25
N TYR A 19 -3.84 19.49 -12.44
CA TYR A 19 -2.58 18.74 -12.51
C TYR A 19 -1.72 19.14 -13.72
N LYS A 20 -2.33 19.52 -14.86
CA LYS A 20 -1.58 19.96 -16.04
C LYS A 20 -0.86 21.28 -15.75
N HIS A 21 -1.58 22.25 -15.21
CA HIS A 21 -1.01 23.54 -14.85
C HIS A 21 0.08 23.41 -13.79
N ALA A 22 -0.13 22.52 -12.79
CA ALA A 22 0.88 22.25 -11.78
C ALA A 22 2.14 21.63 -12.38
N ILE A 23 2.02 20.66 -13.28
CA ILE A 23 3.17 20.02 -13.96
C ILE A 23 3.82 21.00 -14.93
N ASP A 24 3.04 21.82 -15.65
CA ASP A 24 3.57 22.83 -16.59
C ASP A 24 4.36 23.95 -15.89
N SER A 25 4.17 24.13 -14.57
CA SER A 25 4.97 25.06 -13.79
C SER A 25 6.34 24.52 -13.37
N LEU A 26 6.64 23.25 -13.68
CA LEU A 26 7.89 22.58 -13.37
C LEU A 26 8.84 22.59 -14.57
N ASN A 27 10.13 22.53 -14.29
CA ASN A 27 11.17 22.37 -15.30
C ASN A 27 11.46 20.89 -15.54
N LYS A 28 12.03 20.57 -16.70
CA LYS A 28 12.52 19.23 -16.98
C LYS A 28 13.54 18.79 -15.92
N GLY A 29 13.29 17.64 -15.30
CA GLY A 29 14.13 17.10 -14.23
C GLY A 29 13.65 17.42 -12.82
N ASP A 30 12.72 18.33 -12.64
CA ASP A 30 12.03 18.54 -11.37
C ASP A 30 11.22 17.32 -10.96
N VAL A 31 10.66 17.33 -9.76
CA VAL A 31 9.90 16.20 -9.20
C VAL A 31 8.46 16.63 -8.93
N ALA A 32 7.50 15.96 -9.54
CA ALA A 32 6.09 16.05 -9.20
C ALA A 32 5.71 15.01 -8.13
N ILE A 33 5.02 15.43 -7.06
CA ILE A 33 4.54 14.54 -6.01
C ILE A 33 3.04 14.29 -6.21
N PHE A 34 2.65 13.02 -6.43
CA PHE A 34 1.26 12.64 -6.66
C PHE A 34 0.65 11.99 -5.41
N THR A 35 -0.27 12.69 -4.78
CA THR A 35 -1.05 12.24 -3.62
C THR A 35 -2.56 12.17 -3.90
N THR A 36 -2.96 12.42 -5.14
CA THR A 36 -4.36 12.36 -5.59
C THR A 36 -4.93 10.94 -5.46
N PRO A 37 -6.26 10.76 -5.45
CA PRO A 37 -6.85 9.42 -5.49
C PRO A 37 -6.31 8.60 -6.64
N LEU A 38 -6.11 7.31 -6.40
CA LEU A 38 -5.32 6.44 -7.28
C LEU A 38 -5.94 6.24 -8.68
N ALA A 39 -7.25 6.40 -8.82
CA ALA A 39 -7.90 6.34 -10.13
C ALA A 39 -7.36 7.37 -11.13
N PHE A 40 -6.84 8.50 -10.65
CA PHE A 40 -6.35 9.58 -11.51
C PHE A 40 -4.84 9.49 -11.81
N ARG A 41 -4.09 8.67 -11.08
CA ARG A 41 -2.63 8.68 -11.12
C ARG A 41 -2.02 8.32 -12.46
N TRP A 42 -2.58 7.35 -13.16
CA TRP A 42 -2.08 6.98 -14.49
C TRP A 42 -2.18 8.12 -15.51
N VAL A 43 -3.22 8.95 -15.38
CA VAL A 43 -3.42 10.15 -16.23
C VAL A 43 -2.35 11.20 -15.92
N HIS A 44 -2.14 11.49 -14.65
CA HIS A 44 -1.14 12.44 -14.18
C HIS A 44 0.28 11.97 -14.51
N PHE A 45 0.55 10.69 -14.33
CA PHE A 45 1.86 10.10 -14.62
C PHE A 45 2.18 10.13 -16.12
N LYS A 46 1.19 9.82 -16.98
CA LYS A 46 1.34 9.96 -18.44
C LYS A 46 1.78 11.38 -18.81
N TYR A 47 1.11 12.38 -18.27
CA TYR A 47 1.42 13.77 -18.55
C TYR A 47 2.80 14.18 -18.04
N ALA A 48 3.19 13.77 -16.85
CA ALA A 48 4.53 14.03 -16.31
C ALA A 48 5.64 13.41 -17.23
N ILE A 49 5.42 12.20 -17.73
CA ILE A 49 6.34 11.55 -18.68
C ILE A 49 6.45 12.36 -19.99
N GLU A 50 5.35 12.88 -20.49
CA GLU A 50 5.34 13.74 -21.70
C GLU A 50 6.15 15.02 -21.48
N LYS A 51 6.07 15.60 -20.29
CA LYS A 51 6.81 16.82 -19.89
C LYS A 51 8.25 16.57 -19.44
N GLY A 52 8.67 15.34 -19.26
CA GLY A 52 10.03 15.00 -18.82
C GLY A 52 10.29 15.27 -17.34
N VAL A 53 9.25 15.25 -16.51
CA VAL A 53 9.30 15.51 -15.07
C VAL A 53 9.42 14.19 -14.31
N ASN A 54 10.29 14.13 -13.31
CA ASN A 54 10.38 12.99 -12.40
C ASN A 54 9.16 12.93 -11.48
N VAL A 55 8.86 11.74 -10.94
CA VAL A 55 7.64 11.55 -10.17
C VAL A 55 7.90 10.81 -8.87
N PHE A 56 7.30 11.29 -7.79
CA PHE A 56 7.05 10.50 -6.60
C PHE A 56 5.55 10.28 -6.47
N MET A 57 5.13 9.02 -6.31
CA MET A 57 3.71 8.67 -6.17
C MET A 57 3.45 7.96 -4.84
N GLU A 58 2.38 8.36 -4.15
CA GLU A 58 1.91 7.58 -3.01
C GLU A 58 1.31 6.23 -3.45
N LYS A 59 1.39 5.24 -2.57
CA LYS A 59 0.72 3.93 -2.70
C LYS A 59 -0.81 4.08 -2.50
N PRO A 60 -1.63 3.14 -3.04
CA PRO A 60 -1.38 2.28 -4.18
C PRO A 60 -1.33 3.08 -5.48
N LEU A 61 -0.80 2.49 -6.53
CA LEU A 61 -0.60 3.20 -7.81
C LEU A 61 -1.85 3.25 -8.67
N THR A 62 -2.75 2.27 -8.52
CA THR A 62 -3.91 2.05 -9.38
C THR A 62 -5.10 1.52 -8.60
N ALA A 63 -6.31 1.71 -9.14
CA ALA A 63 -7.55 1.23 -8.54
C ALA A 63 -7.99 -0.14 -9.07
N ASP A 64 -7.53 -0.56 -10.26
CA ASP A 64 -8.01 -1.74 -10.97
C ASP A 64 -6.94 -2.39 -11.87
N GLY A 65 -7.24 -3.59 -12.38
CA GLY A 65 -6.35 -4.34 -13.27
C GLY A 65 -6.07 -3.67 -14.62
N PRO A 66 -7.07 -3.11 -15.32
CA PRO A 66 -6.82 -2.35 -16.56
C PRO A 66 -5.87 -1.18 -16.37
N THR A 67 -6.07 -0.36 -15.34
CA THR A 67 -5.17 0.77 -15.05
C THR A 67 -3.80 0.31 -14.58
N THR A 68 -3.70 -0.84 -13.92
CA THR A 68 -2.40 -1.46 -13.56
C THR A 68 -1.58 -1.80 -14.81
N ARG A 69 -2.20 -2.42 -15.83
CA ARG A 69 -1.53 -2.69 -17.11
C ARG A 69 -1.03 -1.42 -17.78
N ARG A 70 -1.86 -0.38 -17.82
CA ARG A 70 -1.45 0.95 -18.34
C ARG A 70 -0.29 1.55 -17.56
N MET A 71 -0.30 1.43 -16.23
CA MET A 71 0.77 1.94 -15.38
C MET A 71 2.10 1.22 -15.65
N ILE A 72 2.09 -0.11 -15.88
CA ILE A 72 3.27 -0.88 -16.26
C ILE A 72 3.85 -0.39 -17.60
N GLU A 73 3.00 -0.13 -18.59
CA GLU A 73 3.44 0.43 -19.88
C GLU A 73 4.03 1.84 -19.72
N LEU A 74 3.42 2.66 -18.89
CA LEU A 74 3.93 4.00 -18.58
C LEU A 74 5.27 3.93 -17.83
N ALA A 75 5.45 2.97 -16.93
CA ALA A 75 6.72 2.77 -16.25
C ALA A 75 7.85 2.42 -17.23
N LYS A 76 7.59 1.59 -18.24
CA LYS A 76 8.55 1.30 -19.32
C LYS A 76 8.93 2.58 -20.08
N LYS A 77 7.93 3.36 -20.49
CA LYS A 77 8.16 4.65 -21.18
C LYS A 77 8.93 5.65 -20.32
N ALA A 78 8.68 5.68 -19.01
CA ALA A 78 9.44 6.51 -18.09
C ALA A 78 10.91 6.11 -18.04
N SER A 79 11.18 4.80 -18.01
CA SER A 79 12.54 4.24 -18.03
C SER A 79 13.28 4.58 -19.34
N GLU A 80 12.61 4.44 -20.48
CA GLU A 80 13.17 4.80 -21.81
C GLU A 80 13.55 6.28 -21.90
N LYS A 81 12.80 7.15 -21.23
CA LYS A 81 13.08 8.60 -21.13
C LYS A 81 13.98 8.99 -19.98
N ASN A 82 14.52 8.02 -19.22
CA ASN A 82 15.35 8.24 -18.03
C ASN A 82 14.65 9.08 -16.94
N ILE A 83 13.32 8.99 -16.84
CA ILE A 83 12.53 9.65 -15.80
C ILE A 83 12.60 8.78 -14.53
N LYS A 84 12.90 9.41 -13.41
CA LYS A 84 12.97 8.74 -12.11
C LYS A 84 11.60 8.67 -11.47
N VAL A 85 11.25 7.50 -10.97
CA VAL A 85 9.97 7.24 -10.33
C VAL A 85 10.20 6.65 -8.95
N GLY A 86 9.73 7.36 -7.92
CA GLY A 86 9.69 6.87 -6.55
C GLY A 86 8.25 6.49 -6.15
N VAL A 87 8.10 5.50 -5.28
CA VAL A 87 6.80 5.05 -4.78
C VAL A 87 6.77 5.06 -3.26
N GLY A 88 5.71 5.61 -2.67
CA GLY A 88 5.51 5.76 -1.23
C GLY A 88 5.14 4.46 -0.49
N LEU A 89 5.80 3.35 -0.82
CA LEU A 89 5.74 2.12 -0.03
C LEU A 89 6.63 2.27 1.21
N MET A 90 6.13 2.97 2.21
CA MET A 90 6.88 3.44 3.38
C MET A 90 7.70 2.36 4.08
N VAL A 91 7.20 1.12 4.13
CA VAL A 91 7.89 0.01 4.80
C VAL A 91 9.21 -0.36 4.11
N ARG A 92 9.32 -0.13 2.80
CA ARG A 92 10.55 -0.34 2.03
C ARG A 92 11.67 0.62 2.43
N HIS A 93 11.32 1.78 3.00
CA HIS A 93 12.27 2.81 3.48
C HIS A 93 12.58 2.67 4.97
N CYS A 94 12.02 1.66 5.64
CA CYS A 94 12.28 1.38 7.06
C CYS A 94 13.56 0.57 7.23
N ARG A 95 14.56 1.11 7.90
CA ARG A 95 15.86 0.46 8.14
C ARG A 95 15.72 -0.90 8.82
N ALA A 96 14.81 -1.03 9.78
CA ALA A 96 14.56 -2.31 10.47
C ALA A 96 14.08 -3.40 9.50
N ARG A 97 13.24 -3.03 8.53
CA ARG A 97 12.73 -3.97 7.53
C ARG A 97 13.75 -4.28 6.45
N GLN A 98 14.59 -3.33 6.09
CA GLN A 98 15.73 -3.56 5.18
C GLN A 98 16.71 -4.55 5.81
N GLU A 99 17.07 -4.37 7.08
CA GLU A 99 17.94 -5.31 7.80
C GLU A 99 17.29 -6.70 7.94
N LEU A 100 15.99 -6.75 8.26
CA LEU A 100 15.25 -8.03 8.29
C LEU A 100 15.28 -8.74 6.93
N PHE A 101 15.06 -8.01 5.84
CA PHE A 101 15.13 -8.54 4.49
C PHE A 101 16.51 -9.16 4.22
N ASP A 102 17.59 -8.41 4.49
CA ASP A 102 18.96 -8.88 4.29
C ASP A 102 19.24 -10.15 5.11
N ARG A 103 18.80 -10.23 6.37
CA ARG A 103 18.92 -11.41 7.22
C ARG A 103 18.20 -12.62 6.66
N ILE A 104 16.96 -12.41 6.18
CA ILE A 104 16.16 -13.48 5.55
C ILE A 104 16.84 -13.96 4.27
N GLN A 105 17.27 -13.04 3.40
CA GLN A 105 17.95 -13.42 2.14
C GLN A 105 19.30 -14.11 2.38
N ASN A 106 19.97 -13.79 3.49
CA ASN A 106 21.20 -14.51 3.92
C ASN A 106 20.91 -15.85 4.63
N GLY A 107 19.66 -16.30 4.65
CA GLY A 107 19.26 -17.63 5.11
C GLY A 107 19.15 -17.80 6.63
N GLU A 108 19.04 -16.71 7.40
CA GLU A 108 18.95 -16.77 8.87
C GLU A 108 17.77 -17.61 9.38
N ILE A 109 16.61 -17.52 8.68
CA ILE A 109 15.43 -18.36 8.99
C ILE A 109 15.28 -19.56 8.04
N GLY A 110 16.19 -19.75 7.11
CA GLY A 110 16.10 -20.76 6.05
C GLY A 110 15.10 -20.36 4.95
N ASP A 111 14.65 -21.34 4.15
CA ASP A 111 13.68 -21.13 3.08
C ASP A 111 12.29 -20.82 3.66
N ILE A 112 11.64 -19.77 3.19
CA ILE A 112 10.29 -19.42 3.63
C ILE A 112 9.28 -20.43 3.07
N LEU A 113 8.62 -21.14 3.98
CA LEU A 113 7.58 -22.14 3.68
C LEU A 113 6.17 -21.55 3.70
N ASN A 114 5.93 -20.63 4.63
CA ASN A 114 4.63 -20.01 4.83
C ASN A 114 4.78 -18.59 5.37
N MET A 115 3.88 -17.71 4.97
CA MET A 115 3.74 -16.39 5.57
C MET A 115 2.31 -16.15 6.01
N ARG A 116 2.15 -15.38 7.07
CA ARG A 116 0.85 -14.97 7.58
C ARG A 116 0.86 -13.48 7.87
N ALA A 117 -0.17 -12.80 7.41
CA ALA A 117 -0.37 -11.40 7.72
C ALA A 117 -1.81 -11.12 8.14
N TYR A 118 -1.93 -10.16 9.03
CA TYR A 118 -3.19 -9.72 9.60
C TYR A 118 -3.29 -8.20 9.47
N ARG A 119 -4.44 -7.74 9.00
CA ARG A 119 -4.82 -6.34 9.04
C ARG A 119 -6.24 -6.22 9.57
N MET A 120 -6.36 -6.31 10.88
CA MET A 120 -7.61 -6.28 11.61
C MET A 120 -7.64 -5.06 12.52
N HIS A 121 -8.38 -4.04 12.14
CA HIS A 121 -8.54 -2.80 12.90
C HIS A 121 -9.82 -2.08 12.47
N GLY A 122 -10.16 -0.99 13.13
CA GLY A 122 -11.27 -0.12 12.75
C GLY A 122 -11.06 0.57 11.40
N PRO A 123 -12.07 1.27 10.86
CA PRO A 123 -11.99 2.00 9.60
C PRO A 123 -10.97 3.14 9.68
N VAL A 124 -10.31 3.40 8.56
CA VAL A 124 -9.34 4.48 8.39
C VAL A 124 -9.80 5.40 7.26
N GLY A 125 -9.52 6.69 7.38
CA GLY A 125 -9.90 7.69 6.39
C GLY A 125 -11.40 7.71 6.13
N SER A 126 -11.79 7.72 4.87
CA SER A 126 -13.19 7.66 4.44
C SER A 126 -13.65 6.25 4.03
N ALA A 127 -13.12 5.20 4.68
CA ALA A 127 -13.46 3.81 4.35
C ALA A 127 -14.95 3.49 4.52
N PHE A 128 -15.60 4.13 5.48
CA PHE A 128 -17.03 4.05 5.72
C PHE A 128 -17.65 5.44 5.53
N SER A 129 -18.72 5.50 4.76
CA SER A 129 -19.40 6.76 4.45
C SER A 129 -20.92 6.58 4.44
N GLY A 130 -21.62 7.53 5.02
CA GLY A 130 -23.05 7.70 4.86
C GLY A 130 -23.41 8.47 3.58
N PRO A 131 -24.68 8.84 3.39
CA PRO A 131 -25.15 9.57 2.22
C PRO A 131 -24.46 10.93 2.02
N ASN A 132 -24.43 11.40 0.77
CA ASN A 132 -24.00 12.75 0.44
C ASN A 132 -24.91 13.78 1.16
N PRO A 133 -24.35 14.72 1.94
CA PRO A 133 -25.14 15.73 2.64
C PRO A 133 -25.79 16.77 1.71
N GLY A 134 -25.58 16.68 0.40
CA GLY A 134 -26.20 17.54 -0.61
C GLY A 134 -25.51 18.89 -0.84
N ASN A 135 -24.39 19.16 -0.18
CA ASN A 135 -23.64 20.42 -0.33
C ASN A 135 -22.60 20.39 -1.46
N VAL A 136 -22.38 19.24 -2.07
CA VAL A 136 -21.46 19.02 -3.21
C VAL A 136 -22.10 18.06 -4.22
N SER A 137 -21.64 18.09 -5.48
CA SER A 137 -22.06 17.11 -6.47
C SER A 137 -21.69 15.68 -6.06
N GLU A 138 -22.44 14.70 -6.53
CA GLU A 138 -22.19 13.30 -6.22
C GLU A 138 -20.77 12.87 -6.61
N LEU A 139 -20.29 13.26 -7.79
CA LEU A 139 -18.93 12.97 -8.22
C LEU A 139 -17.89 13.59 -7.27
N MET A 140 -18.08 14.83 -6.86
CA MET A 140 -17.15 15.48 -5.93
C MET A 140 -17.19 14.82 -4.54
N TYR A 141 -18.37 14.41 -4.09
CA TYR A 141 -18.53 13.67 -2.84
C TYR A 141 -17.74 12.35 -2.89
N GLN A 142 -17.87 11.59 -3.97
CA GLN A 142 -17.14 10.33 -4.14
C GLN A 142 -15.63 10.55 -4.20
N ILE A 143 -15.15 11.62 -4.84
CA ILE A 143 -13.73 11.98 -4.85
C ILE A 143 -13.24 12.34 -3.45
N GLN A 144 -13.98 13.12 -2.70
CA GLN A 144 -13.63 13.49 -1.31
C GLN A 144 -13.65 12.30 -0.36
N ARG A 145 -14.50 11.31 -0.64
CA ARG A 145 -14.67 10.06 0.13
C ARG A 145 -14.10 8.83 -0.60
N PHE A 146 -13.03 9.02 -1.37
CA PHE A 146 -12.55 8.04 -2.35
C PHE A 146 -12.30 6.64 -1.79
N HIS A 147 -11.90 6.49 -0.52
CA HIS A 147 -11.72 5.17 0.09
C HIS A 147 -13.01 4.34 0.14
N SER A 148 -14.17 4.98 0.11
CA SER A 148 -15.48 4.30 0.10
C SER A 148 -15.87 3.71 -1.24
N PHE A 149 -15.27 4.16 -2.34
CA PHE A 149 -15.71 3.84 -3.70
C PHE A 149 -14.67 3.03 -4.47
N LEU A 150 -15.07 1.86 -4.97
CA LEU A 150 -14.17 0.92 -5.64
C LEU A 150 -13.49 1.53 -6.87
N TRP A 151 -14.23 2.35 -7.65
CA TRP A 151 -13.66 2.98 -8.84
C TRP A 151 -12.51 3.94 -8.50
N ALA A 152 -12.56 4.57 -7.33
CA ALA A 152 -11.61 5.60 -6.93
C ALA A 152 -10.41 5.05 -6.14
N SER A 153 -10.61 3.95 -5.38
CA SER A 153 -9.61 3.38 -4.47
C SER A 153 -9.23 1.92 -4.75
N GLY A 154 -10.03 1.18 -5.51
CA GLY A 154 -9.90 -0.27 -5.60
C GLY A 154 -10.30 -1.01 -4.31
N GLY A 155 -10.93 -0.30 -3.35
CA GLY A 155 -11.38 -0.83 -2.07
C GLY A 155 -10.27 -0.97 -1.02
N LEU A 156 -10.68 -1.37 0.18
CA LEU A 156 -9.79 -1.50 1.35
C LEU A 156 -8.66 -2.51 1.10
N TYR A 157 -8.93 -3.56 0.33
CA TYR A 157 -7.90 -4.55 0.04
C TYR A 157 -6.73 -3.94 -0.73
N ASN A 158 -7.03 -3.19 -1.77
CA ASN A 158 -6.02 -2.52 -2.58
C ASN A 158 -5.34 -1.37 -1.81
N ASP A 159 -6.12 -0.53 -1.13
CA ASP A 159 -5.58 0.69 -0.54
C ASP A 159 -4.86 0.45 0.81
N PHE A 160 -5.38 -0.43 1.66
CA PHE A 160 -4.80 -0.65 2.98
C PHE A 160 -3.96 -1.92 3.07
N TYR A 161 -4.41 -3.03 2.48
CA TYR A 161 -3.74 -4.31 2.65
C TYR A 161 -2.53 -4.48 1.73
N ILE A 162 -2.35 -3.55 0.77
CA ILE A 162 -1.14 -3.46 -0.04
C ILE A 162 0.14 -3.51 0.79
N HIS A 163 0.14 -2.94 2.00
CA HIS A 163 1.30 -2.97 2.88
C HIS A 163 1.70 -4.38 3.29
N GLN A 164 0.71 -5.22 3.68
CA GLN A 164 0.97 -6.60 4.05
C GLN A 164 1.38 -7.44 2.85
N VAL A 165 0.73 -7.20 1.69
CA VAL A 165 1.10 -7.88 0.43
C VAL A 165 2.52 -7.51 0.04
N ASP A 166 2.85 -6.22 0.05
CA ASP A 166 4.18 -5.73 -0.32
C ASP A 166 5.27 -6.26 0.61
N GLU A 167 5.10 -6.12 1.93
CA GLU A 167 6.13 -6.55 2.88
C GLU A 167 6.36 -8.06 2.86
N CYS A 168 5.31 -8.88 2.71
CA CYS A 168 5.46 -10.34 2.63
C CYS A 168 6.08 -10.78 1.30
N CYS A 169 5.63 -10.23 0.17
CA CYS A 169 6.26 -10.50 -1.13
C CYS A 169 7.72 -10.05 -1.18
N TRP A 170 8.04 -8.92 -0.53
CA TRP A 170 9.41 -8.45 -0.39
C TRP A 170 10.26 -9.40 0.45
N MET A 171 9.81 -9.82 1.63
CA MET A 171 10.56 -10.79 2.46
C MET A 171 10.79 -12.12 1.73
N LYS A 172 9.81 -12.59 0.95
CA LYS A 172 9.94 -13.77 0.10
C LYS A 172 10.85 -13.54 -1.12
N ASN A 173 11.03 -12.28 -1.52
CA ASN A 173 11.71 -11.87 -2.76
C ASN A 173 11.09 -12.52 -4.01
N ALA A 174 9.77 -12.67 -4.01
CA ALA A 174 9.02 -13.29 -5.10
C ALA A 174 7.59 -12.74 -5.16
N TRP A 175 6.94 -12.91 -6.32
CA TRP A 175 5.52 -12.61 -6.52
C TRP A 175 4.71 -13.91 -6.59
N PRO A 176 3.47 -13.93 -6.05
CA PRO A 176 2.62 -15.10 -6.13
C PRO A 176 2.15 -15.34 -7.58
N ILE A 177 2.00 -16.61 -7.93
CA ILE A 177 1.47 -17.05 -9.24
C ILE A 177 -0.03 -17.35 -9.20
N LYS A 178 -0.60 -17.49 -8.00
CA LYS A 178 -2.02 -17.79 -7.80
C LYS A 178 -2.54 -17.12 -6.53
N ALA A 179 -3.79 -16.67 -6.58
CA ALA A 179 -4.53 -16.18 -5.43
C ALA A 179 -5.91 -16.85 -5.36
N HIS A 180 -6.35 -17.17 -4.15
CA HIS A 180 -7.72 -17.58 -3.84
C HIS A 180 -8.23 -16.70 -2.71
N ALA A 181 -9.41 -16.11 -2.89
CA ALA A 181 -9.93 -15.12 -1.95
C ALA A 181 -11.39 -15.36 -1.61
N LEU A 182 -11.70 -15.16 -0.33
CA LEU A 182 -13.05 -15.04 0.21
C LEU A 182 -13.17 -13.67 0.89
N GLY A 183 -14.36 -13.12 0.87
CA GLY A 183 -14.63 -11.85 1.55
C GLY A 183 -16.12 -11.55 1.57
N GLY A 184 -16.48 -10.55 2.36
CA GLY A 184 -17.88 -10.18 2.48
C GLY A 184 -18.07 -8.85 3.19
N ARG A 185 -19.29 -8.39 3.14
CA ARG A 185 -19.79 -7.18 3.80
C ARG A 185 -20.81 -7.59 4.85
N HIS A 186 -20.44 -7.50 6.12
CA HIS A 186 -21.23 -8.00 7.24
C HIS A 186 -21.63 -6.90 8.24
N TYR A 187 -20.83 -5.84 8.33
CA TYR A 187 -20.93 -4.85 9.38
C TYR A 187 -21.04 -3.43 8.79
N ARG A 188 -22.27 -2.98 8.57
CA ARG A 188 -22.56 -1.63 8.09
C ARG A 188 -23.88 -1.12 8.67
N ALA A 189 -23.97 0.21 8.81
CA ALA A 189 -25.25 0.89 9.02
C ALA A 189 -26.13 0.78 7.76
N GLU A 190 -27.46 0.85 7.92
CA GLU A 190 -28.41 0.75 6.81
C GLU A 190 -28.22 1.84 5.75
N ASP A 191 -27.81 3.04 6.18
CA ASP A 191 -27.55 4.19 5.34
C ASP A 191 -26.13 4.26 4.77
N ALA A 192 -25.30 3.23 5.01
CA ALA A 192 -23.94 3.21 4.49
C ALA A 192 -23.90 3.05 2.98
N ILE A 193 -23.24 3.99 2.30
CA ILE A 193 -23.12 4.00 0.83
C ILE A 193 -21.77 3.54 0.33
N ASP A 194 -20.81 3.28 1.23
CA ASP A 194 -19.51 2.74 0.83
C ASP A 194 -19.66 1.34 0.17
N GLN A 195 -18.71 1.01 -0.70
CA GLN A 195 -18.72 -0.23 -1.50
C GLN A 195 -17.77 -1.30 -0.96
N ASN A 196 -17.12 -1.04 0.17
CA ASN A 196 -16.08 -1.92 0.71
C ASN A 196 -16.65 -3.20 1.32
N PHE A 197 -15.92 -4.29 1.19
CA PHE A 197 -16.02 -5.40 2.12
C PHE A 197 -15.41 -5.02 3.47
N ASP A 198 -15.82 -5.69 4.52
CA ASP A 198 -15.27 -5.52 5.87
C ASP A 198 -14.47 -6.73 6.33
N SER A 199 -14.53 -7.84 5.61
CA SER A 199 -13.81 -9.08 5.91
C SER A 199 -13.16 -9.64 4.67
N TYR A 200 -11.92 -10.10 4.82
CA TYR A 200 -11.13 -10.69 3.74
C TYR A 200 -10.31 -11.86 4.27
N ALA A 201 -10.25 -12.95 3.49
CA ALA A 201 -9.35 -14.07 3.67
C ALA A 201 -8.75 -14.41 2.30
N VAL A 202 -7.46 -14.22 2.15
CA VAL A 202 -6.77 -14.43 0.87
C VAL A 202 -5.58 -15.35 1.07
N GLU A 203 -5.50 -16.39 0.26
CA GLU A 203 -4.34 -17.26 0.14
C GLU A 203 -3.65 -17.02 -1.19
N TYR A 204 -2.37 -16.71 -1.13
CA TYR A 204 -1.48 -16.65 -2.27
C TYR A 204 -0.58 -17.88 -2.33
N THR A 205 -0.28 -18.34 -3.55
CA THR A 205 0.65 -19.44 -3.79
C THR A 205 1.82 -18.92 -4.63
N PHE A 206 3.03 -19.18 -4.19
CA PHE A 206 4.26 -18.88 -4.95
C PHE A 206 4.66 -20.05 -5.84
N GLU A 207 5.59 -19.82 -6.76
CA GLU A 207 6.04 -20.83 -7.72
C GLU A 207 6.65 -22.09 -7.05
N ASP A 208 7.35 -21.91 -5.93
CA ASP A 208 7.92 -22.98 -5.12
C ASP A 208 6.90 -23.74 -4.25
N GLY A 209 5.59 -23.41 -4.37
CA GLY A 209 4.51 -24.01 -3.60
C GLY A 209 4.28 -23.41 -2.22
N SER A 210 5.17 -22.52 -1.75
CA SER A 210 4.98 -21.84 -0.47
C SER A 210 3.72 -20.96 -0.48
N LYS A 211 3.17 -20.69 0.73
CA LYS A 211 1.89 -20.00 0.89
C LYS A 211 2.06 -18.67 1.62
N PHE A 212 1.20 -17.72 1.27
CA PHE A 212 1.00 -16.51 2.04
C PHE A 212 -0.50 -16.32 2.31
N GLN A 213 -0.87 -16.23 3.57
CA GLN A 213 -2.25 -16.04 4.01
C GLN A 213 -2.41 -14.65 4.61
N LEU A 214 -3.33 -13.87 4.03
CA LEU A 214 -3.68 -12.54 4.50
C LEU A 214 -5.13 -12.52 4.98
N ASN A 215 -5.32 -12.19 6.25
CA ASN A 215 -6.63 -12.01 6.86
C ASN A 215 -6.84 -10.53 7.20
N GLY A 216 -7.93 -9.98 6.71
CA GLY A 216 -8.32 -8.60 6.93
C GLY A 216 -9.70 -8.47 7.54
N ARG A 217 -9.85 -7.49 8.42
CA ARG A 217 -11.14 -7.11 8.98
C ARG A 217 -11.14 -5.62 9.29
N THR A 218 -12.20 -4.94 8.88
CA THR A 218 -12.40 -3.51 9.16
C THR A 218 -13.72 -3.34 9.87
N MET A 219 -13.70 -3.42 11.20
CA MET A 219 -14.87 -3.33 12.08
C MET A 219 -14.52 -2.56 13.35
N LEU A 220 -15.46 -1.75 13.83
CA LEU A 220 -15.33 -1.04 15.12
C LEU A 220 -15.53 -2.02 16.29
N GLY A 221 -14.87 -1.72 17.42
CA GLY A 221 -15.07 -2.45 18.67
C GLY A 221 -14.51 -3.88 18.72
N CYS A 222 -13.74 -4.28 17.71
CA CYS A 222 -13.08 -5.57 17.66
C CYS A 222 -11.61 -5.48 18.09
N HIS A 223 -11.06 -6.60 18.57
CA HIS A 223 -9.64 -6.69 18.90
C HIS A 223 -8.78 -6.43 17.67
N ASP A 224 -7.81 -5.54 17.79
CA ASP A 224 -6.87 -5.22 16.71
C ASP A 224 -5.78 -6.28 16.59
N ASN A 225 -5.50 -6.67 15.35
CA ASN A 225 -4.35 -7.51 15.01
C ASN A 225 -3.74 -7.01 13.69
N PHE A 226 -2.58 -6.39 13.80
CA PHE A 226 -1.87 -5.84 12.65
C PHE A 226 -0.43 -6.38 12.69
N ALA A 227 -0.22 -7.55 12.12
CA ALA A 227 1.04 -8.29 12.21
C ALA A 227 1.34 -9.08 10.94
N SER A 228 2.62 -9.33 10.69
CA SER A 228 3.10 -10.15 9.57
C SER A 228 4.27 -11.02 10.02
N TYR A 229 4.24 -12.29 9.61
CA TYR A 229 5.19 -13.33 10.01
C TYR A 229 5.68 -14.10 8.78
N ALA A 230 6.98 -14.45 8.79
CA ALA A 230 7.59 -15.33 7.81
C ALA A 230 8.11 -16.59 8.51
N HIS A 231 7.57 -17.76 8.17
CA HIS A 231 7.94 -19.07 8.72
C HIS A 231 8.90 -19.78 7.76
N GLY A 232 10.11 -19.96 8.17
CA GLY A 232 11.16 -20.63 7.39
C GLY A 232 11.54 -22.00 7.94
N THR A 233 12.37 -22.74 7.21
CA THR A 233 12.83 -24.09 7.55
C THR A 233 13.70 -24.14 8.81
N LYS A 234 14.38 -23.04 9.14
CA LYS A 234 15.29 -22.95 10.32
C LYS A 234 14.71 -22.07 11.42
N GLY A 235 13.82 -21.13 11.08
CA GLY A 235 13.38 -20.15 12.04
C GLY A 235 12.17 -19.36 11.59
N LEU A 236 11.84 -18.33 12.36
CA LEU A 236 10.72 -17.44 12.13
C LEU A 236 11.18 -15.99 12.12
N GLY A 237 10.68 -15.21 11.15
CA GLY A 237 10.82 -13.76 11.11
C GLY A 237 9.51 -13.06 11.49
N ILE A 238 9.56 -12.14 12.45
CA ILE A 238 8.49 -11.17 12.69
C ILE A 238 8.77 -9.95 11.80
N VAL A 239 7.90 -9.72 10.83
CA VAL A 239 7.99 -8.56 9.94
C VAL A 239 7.36 -7.33 10.61
N SER A 240 6.18 -7.52 11.21
CA SER A 240 5.52 -6.50 12.03
C SER A 240 4.64 -7.16 13.11
N THR A 241 4.42 -6.47 14.23
CA THR A 241 3.48 -6.91 15.28
C THR A 241 2.62 -5.78 15.84
N SER A 242 2.85 -4.56 15.41
CA SER A 242 2.13 -3.38 15.91
C SER A 242 2.05 -2.34 14.81
N SER A 243 1.12 -2.53 13.89
CA SER A 243 0.95 -1.62 12.75
C SER A 243 2.26 -1.49 11.93
N HIS A 244 2.51 -0.32 11.38
CA HIS A 244 3.74 0.01 10.67
C HIS A 244 4.88 0.46 11.58
N SER A 245 4.78 0.22 12.91
CA SER A 245 5.81 0.65 13.85
C SER A 245 7.18 0.10 13.45
N PRO A 246 8.13 0.94 13.07
CA PRO A 246 9.50 0.51 12.81
C PRO A 246 10.12 -0.05 14.10
N GLY A 247 11.14 -0.88 13.99
CA GLY A 247 11.83 -1.46 15.14
C GLY A 247 11.12 -2.64 15.80
N ARG A 248 10.02 -3.15 15.26
CA ARG A 248 9.37 -4.38 15.73
C ARG A 248 9.80 -5.65 14.98
N CYS A 249 10.81 -5.54 14.13
CA CYS A 249 11.35 -6.66 13.38
C CYS A 249 12.23 -7.55 14.27
N ARG A 250 12.06 -8.88 14.16
CA ARG A 250 12.79 -9.88 14.94
C ARG A 250 12.97 -11.18 14.17
N THR A 251 14.01 -11.93 14.51
CA THR A 251 14.19 -13.30 14.03
C THR A 251 14.40 -14.27 15.20
N PHE A 252 13.98 -15.52 15.01
CA PHE A 252 14.01 -16.56 16.01
C PHE A 252 14.51 -17.87 15.43
N ASN A 253 15.27 -18.62 16.20
CA ASN A 253 15.62 -19.99 15.89
C ASN A 253 14.41 -20.91 16.14
N GLY A 254 14.04 -21.70 15.13
CA GLY A 254 12.82 -22.50 15.14
C GLY A 254 11.55 -21.62 15.14
N GLN A 255 10.42 -22.22 15.45
CA GLN A 255 9.10 -21.59 15.34
C GLN A 255 8.56 -21.06 16.71
N ASN A 256 9.41 -20.98 17.71
CA ASN A 256 9.03 -20.55 19.05
C ASN A 256 9.50 -19.13 19.34
N LEU A 257 8.58 -18.22 19.63
CA LEU A 257 8.82 -16.81 19.91
C LEU A 257 9.39 -16.50 21.29
N SER A 258 9.86 -17.51 22.07
CA SER A 258 10.46 -17.27 23.37
C SER A 258 11.75 -16.45 23.25
N ARG A 259 12.02 -15.62 24.24
CA ARG A 259 13.22 -14.75 24.26
C ARG A 259 14.54 -15.56 24.11
N ARG A 260 14.60 -16.78 24.63
CA ARG A 260 15.77 -17.66 24.51
C ARG A 260 16.07 -18.09 23.07
N ASN A 261 15.06 -18.08 22.18
CA ASN A 261 15.21 -18.47 20.79
C ASN A 261 15.41 -17.26 19.87
N MET A 262 15.34 -16.04 20.42
CA MET A 262 15.52 -14.83 19.61
C MET A 262 16.97 -14.72 19.14
N ILE A 263 17.17 -14.67 17.83
CA ILE A 263 18.48 -14.49 17.19
C ILE A 263 18.78 -12.98 17.11
N TRP A 264 17.80 -12.22 16.68
CA TRP A 264 17.96 -10.80 16.46
C TRP A 264 16.67 -10.01 16.73
N SER A 265 16.84 -8.78 17.16
CA SER A 265 15.78 -7.77 17.27
C SER A 265 16.38 -6.44 16.87
N TYR A 266 15.68 -5.71 16.00
CA TYR A 266 16.12 -4.36 15.67
C TYR A 266 16.18 -3.50 16.93
N PRO A 267 17.27 -2.74 17.16
CA PRO A 267 17.39 -1.83 18.30
C PRO A 267 16.27 -0.77 18.28
N GLN A 268 15.72 -0.46 19.45
CA GLN A 268 14.70 0.60 19.61
C GLN A 268 15.35 1.88 20.11
#